data_407705c5d3862b7eb8d556fc0b9396dd
#
_entry.id   407705c5d3862b7eb8d556fc0b9396dd
#
_cell.length_a   1.000
_cell.length_b   1.000
_cell.length_c   1.000
_cell.angle_alpha   90.00
_cell.angle_beta   90.00
_cell.angle_gamma   90.00
#
_symmetry.space_group_name_H-M   'P 1'
#
loop_
_entity.id
_entity.type
_entity.pdbx_description
1 polymer ?
#
loop_
_entity_poly.entity_id
_entity_poly.type
_entity_poly.pdbx_seq_one_letter_code
_entity_poly.pdbx_strand_id
1 'polypeptide(L)'
;MKNMLIAPLGATLALALATPAFAQGEKVDWTGPYVGASFGYNWQKSDNQENLRFDTNGDGVYNDTVRTSTGANAFAPGFCGGAATSGVGQPRTRCNGDKDAIGWNVHAGYDKQFGNIVAGAVIEGGDQYISDSVSGFSSTPASYTMTRTIRYSGAGRLRLGYTTDSGIMPYITGGVSYASVRNKFRSTNTSNGFSSTDSKEDAWGWNMGGGIEAKVSDNFSIGLLYKWTRYNVGDYNVNVSGGAPGNPFISNPTRTSTDISRGDKFDVQSTMVTTSFRF
;
A
#
# COMPACT_ATOMS: atom_id res chain seq x y z
N MET A 1 28.83 -9.73 -9.71
CA MET A 1 28.32 -10.89 -8.97
C MET A 1 28.59 -10.67 -7.49
N LYS A 2 27.59 -10.19 -6.75
CA LYS A 2 27.45 -10.32 -5.30
C LYS A 2 25.97 -10.21 -5.03
N ASN A 3 25.32 -11.34 -4.89
CA ASN A 3 23.96 -11.45 -4.40
C ASN A 3 23.97 -11.02 -2.91
N MET A 4 23.55 -9.81 -2.63
CA MET A 4 23.22 -9.41 -1.28
C MET A 4 21.78 -9.86 -1.03
N LEU A 5 21.64 -11.06 -0.49
CA LEU A 5 20.44 -11.50 0.20
C LEU A 5 20.22 -10.54 1.37
N ILE A 6 19.34 -9.56 1.19
CA ILE A 6 18.76 -8.83 2.30
C ILE A 6 17.69 -9.77 2.86
N ALA A 7 18.10 -10.59 3.81
CA ALA A 7 17.17 -11.24 4.71
C ALA A 7 16.35 -10.13 5.38
N PRO A 8 15.02 -10.25 5.48
CA PRO A 8 14.26 -9.37 6.35
C PRO A 8 14.83 -9.58 7.74
N LEU A 9 15.36 -8.51 8.34
CA LEU A 9 15.70 -8.47 9.74
C LEU A 9 14.38 -8.68 10.48
N GLY A 10 14.07 -9.95 10.74
CA GLY A 10 13.09 -10.33 11.74
C GLY A 10 13.63 -9.74 13.04
N ALA A 11 13.13 -8.58 13.40
CA ALA A 11 13.26 -8.09 14.75
C ALA A 11 12.57 -9.16 15.63
N THR A 12 13.34 -10.14 16.07
CA THR A 12 13.00 -10.98 17.20
C THR A 12 12.99 -10.04 18.40
N LEU A 13 11.88 -9.30 18.53
CA LEU A 13 11.50 -8.71 19.78
C LEU A 13 11.18 -9.91 20.65
N ALA A 14 12.20 -10.38 21.38
CA ALA A 14 12.00 -11.24 22.53
C ALA A 14 11.18 -10.38 23.51
N LEU A 15 9.83 -10.40 23.36
CA LEU A 15 8.96 -10.09 24.45
C LEU A 15 9.38 -11.11 25.53
N ALA A 16 10.13 -10.65 26.50
CA ALA A 16 10.17 -11.30 27.79
C ALA A 16 8.69 -11.29 28.21
N LEU A 17 8.01 -12.41 27.96
CA LEU A 17 6.71 -12.72 28.52
C LEU A 17 6.97 -12.83 30.03
N ALA A 18 6.99 -11.67 30.70
CA ALA A 18 6.66 -11.63 32.09
C ALA A 18 5.30 -12.32 32.13
N THR A 19 5.26 -13.56 32.62
CA THR A 19 4.00 -14.26 32.84
C THR A 19 3.21 -13.33 33.74
N PRO A 20 2.05 -12.80 33.29
CA PRO A 20 1.23 -11.99 34.16
C PRO A 20 0.91 -12.89 35.36
N ALA A 21 1.21 -12.39 36.54
CA ALA A 21 0.83 -13.06 37.77
C ALA A 21 -0.68 -12.94 37.94
N PHE A 22 -1.44 -13.72 37.14
CA PHE A 22 -2.84 -13.93 37.44
C PHE A 22 -2.93 -14.74 38.70
N ALA A 23 -3.58 -14.18 39.71
CA ALA A 23 -3.98 -14.93 40.88
C ALA A 23 -4.74 -16.17 40.41
N GLN A 24 -4.30 -17.34 40.81
CA GLN A 24 -4.90 -18.61 40.45
C GLN A 24 -6.41 -18.56 40.76
N GLY A 25 -7.26 -18.57 39.72
CA GLY A 25 -8.67 -18.82 39.89
C GLY A 25 -9.66 -18.06 39.02
N GLU A 26 -9.37 -16.90 38.50
CA GLU A 26 -10.33 -16.20 37.63
C GLU A 26 -10.10 -16.54 36.16
N LYS A 27 -11.19 -17.01 35.48
CA LYS A 27 -11.14 -17.22 34.05
C LYS A 27 -11.01 -15.87 33.36
N VAL A 28 -10.01 -15.75 32.48
CA VAL A 28 -9.81 -14.57 31.66
C VAL A 28 -11.05 -14.36 30.77
N ASP A 29 -11.69 -13.21 30.91
CA ASP A 29 -12.85 -12.82 30.08
C ASP A 29 -12.44 -11.73 29.08
N TRP A 30 -12.67 -11.99 27.81
CA TRP A 30 -12.46 -11.07 26.70
C TRP A 30 -13.75 -10.34 26.28
N THR A 31 -14.87 -10.60 26.95
CA THR A 31 -16.15 -9.98 26.63
C THR A 31 -16.14 -8.50 27.01
N GLY A 32 -16.60 -7.65 26.10
CA GLY A 32 -16.83 -6.23 26.37
C GLY A 32 -16.32 -5.31 25.28
N PRO A 33 -16.70 -4.03 25.36
CA PRO A 33 -16.16 -2.99 24.50
C PRO A 33 -14.70 -2.67 24.86
N TYR A 34 -13.94 -2.27 23.86
CA TYR A 34 -12.56 -1.84 24.05
C TYR A 34 -12.21 -0.70 23.09
N VAL A 35 -11.23 0.09 23.51
CA VAL A 35 -10.59 1.11 22.69
C VAL A 35 -9.08 0.94 22.77
N GLY A 36 -8.36 1.39 21.76
CA GLY A 36 -6.92 1.24 21.76
C GLY A 36 -6.21 1.96 20.65
N ALA A 37 -4.91 1.75 20.61
CA ALA A 37 -4.05 2.28 19.57
C ALA A 37 -3.09 1.19 19.06
N SER A 38 -2.64 1.36 17.84
CA SER A 38 -1.62 0.52 17.23
C SER A 38 -0.58 1.38 16.54
N PHE A 39 0.66 0.89 16.54
CA PHE A 39 1.80 1.55 15.94
C PHE A 39 2.70 0.50 15.30
N GLY A 40 3.21 0.77 14.10
CA GLY A 40 4.02 -0.22 13.43
C GLY A 40 4.53 0.21 12.06
N TYR A 41 4.99 -0.78 11.33
CA TYR A 41 5.62 -0.61 10.02
C TYR A 41 4.71 -1.10 8.92
N ASN A 42 4.51 -0.24 7.92
CA ASN A 42 3.79 -0.52 6.70
C ASN A 42 4.77 -0.61 5.54
N TRP A 43 4.64 -1.66 4.75
CA TRP A 43 5.47 -1.84 3.56
C TRP A 43 4.64 -2.40 2.40
N GLN A 44 5.15 -2.24 1.22
CA GLN A 44 4.62 -2.86 0.02
C GLN A 44 5.68 -3.77 -0.60
N LYS A 45 5.23 -4.70 -1.41
CA LYS A 45 6.13 -5.51 -2.20
C LYS A 45 6.62 -4.63 -3.36
N SER A 46 7.89 -4.23 -3.29
CA SER A 46 8.54 -3.61 -4.45
C SER A 46 8.58 -4.64 -5.57
N ASP A 47 7.80 -4.45 -6.62
CA ASP A 47 7.84 -5.29 -7.79
C ASP A 47 8.52 -4.58 -8.96
N ASN A 48 9.52 -5.25 -9.52
CA ASN A 48 10.30 -4.75 -10.65
C ASN A 48 9.54 -4.87 -11.99
N GLN A 49 8.26 -5.24 -11.97
CA GLN A 49 7.44 -5.47 -13.16
C GLN A 49 6.39 -4.37 -13.38
N GLU A 50 6.39 -3.35 -12.56
CA GLU A 50 5.52 -2.19 -12.76
C GLU A 50 5.91 -1.44 -14.03
N ASN A 51 4.91 -1.02 -14.76
CA ASN A 51 5.06 -0.24 -15.98
C ASN A 51 3.98 0.83 -16.09
N LEU A 52 4.27 1.85 -16.88
CA LEU A 52 3.25 2.75 -17.39
C LEU A 52 2.58 2.12 -18.62
N ARG A 53 1.30 2.35 -18.76
CA ARG A 53 0.46 1.89 -19.87
C ARG A 53 0.00 3.08 -20.67
N PHE A 54 -0.21 2.89 -21.96
CA PHE A 54 -0.51 3.96 -22.88
C PHE A 54 -1.76 3.63 -23.71
N ASP A 55 -2.58 4.65 -23.92
CA ASP A 55 -3.65 4.68 -24.91
C ASP A 55 -3.31 5.81 -25.88
N THR A 56 -2.88 5.46 -27.11
CA THR A 56 -2.47 6.41 -28.14
C THR A 56 -3.58 6.69 -29.16
N ASN A 57 -4.61 5.86 -29.21
CA ASN A 57 -5.69 5.93 -30.18
C ASN A 57 -7.02 6.44 -29.57
N GLY A 58 -7.13 6.47 -28.23
CA GLY A 58 -8.30 6.97 -27.52
C GLY A 58 -9.45 5.98 -27.41
N ASP A 59 -9.17 4.67 -27.52
CA ASP A 59 -10.18 3.62 -27.39
C ASP A 59 -10.46 3.22 -25.93
N GLY A 60 -9.72 3.79 -24.99
CA GLY A 60 -9.82 3.48 -23.54
C GLY A 60 -9.09 2.22 -23.13
N VAL A 61 -8.34 1.57 -24.03
CA VAL A 61 -7.56 0.37 -23.76
C VAL A 61 -6.07 0.72 -23.67
N TYR A 62 -5.50 0.59 -22.49
CA TYR A 62 -4.12 0.96 -22.19
C TYR A 62 -3.13 -0.17 -22.54
N ASN A 63 -3.02 -0.53 -23.82
CA ASN A 63 -2.11 -1.57 -24.30
C ASN A 63 -1.24 -1.13 -25.49
N ASP A 64 -1.28 0.14 -25.84
CA ASP A 64 -0.60 0.70 -26.99
C ASP A 64 0.91 0.89 -26.76
N THR A 65 1.63 0.98 -27.89
CA THR A 65 3.05 1.36 -27.89
C THR A 65 3.20 2.78 -28.42
N VAL A 66 3.76 3.67 -27.62
CA VAL A 66 4.16 5.00 -28.08
C VAL A 66 5.33 4.85 -29.04
N ARG A 67 5.14 5.27 -30.32
CA ARG A 67 6.12 5.08 -31.39
C ARG A 67 6.79 6.38 -31.79
N THR A 68 8.09 6.31 -32.04
CA THR A 68 8.83 7.42 -32.67
C THR A 68 8.39 7.60 -34.12
N SER A 69 8.80 8.70 -34.76
CA SER A 69 8.57 8.95 -36.18
C SER A 69 9.15 7.88 -37.11
N THR A 70 10.13 7.10 -36.64
CA THR A 70 10.71 5.96 -37.36
C THR A 70 10.03 4.62 -37.01
N GLY A 71 8.95 4.64 -36.23
CA GLY A 71 8.18 3.45 -35.82
C GLY A 71 8.77 2.66 -34.63
N ALA A 72 9.92 3.06 -34.10
CA ALA A 72 10.53 2.39 -32.94
C ALA A 72 9.75 2.69 -31.64
N ASN A 73 9.83 1.78 -30.66
CA ASN A 73 9.22 2.02 -29.35
C ASN A 73 9.94 3.18 -28.63
N ALA A 74 9.21 4.25 -28.36
CA ALA A 74 9.74 5.42 -27.65
C ALA A 74 10.12 5.13 -26.19
N PHE A 75 9.56 4.08 -25.57
CA PHE A 75 9.86 3.64 -24.21
C PHE A 75 10.77 2.38 -24.18
N ALA A 76 11.56 2.16 -25.23
CA ALA A 76 12.52 1.06 -25.31
C ALA A 76 13.54 1.01 -24.14
N PRO A 77 13.95 2.13 -23.50
CA PRO A 77 14.76 2.05 -22.28
C PRO A 77 14.09 1.31 -21.13
N GLY A 78 12.73 1.29 -21.10
CA GLY A 78 11.95 0.50 -20.16
C GLY A 78 11.47 1.27 -18.94
N PHE A 79 11.10 0.52 -17.89
CA PHE A 79 10.42 0.98 -16.70
C PHE A 79 11.14 0.51 -15.43
N CYS A 80 10.81 1.13 -14.30
CA CYS A 80 11.16 0.63 -12.97
C CYS A 80 10.00 0.84 -11.98
N GLY A 81 9.83 -0.06 -11.05
CA GLY A 81 9.07 0.17 -9.82
C GLY A 81 9.87 1.12 -8.93
N GLY A 82 9.35 2.33 -8.74
CA GLY A 82 10.02 3.39 -7.99
C GLY A 82 10.05 4.74 -8.69
N ALA A 83 10.50 5.75 -7.96
CA ALA A 83 10.58 7.12 -8.45
C ALA A 83 11.89 7.37 -9.22
N ALA A 84 11.81 7.88 -10.45
CA ALA A 84 12.97 8.26 -11.24
C ALA A 84 13.82 9.32 -10.51
N THR A 85 15.15 9.14 -10.52
CA THR A 85 16.10 10.10 -9.99
C THR A 85 16.64 11.06 -11.05
N SER A 86 16.57 10.67 -12.32
CA SER A 86 16.94 11.54 -13.46
C SER A 86 16.16 11.15 -14.72
N GLY A 87 16.17 12.01 -15.74
CA GLY A 87 15.60 11.75 -17.05
C GLY A 87 16.47 10.90 -17.97
N VAL A 88 17.70 10.62 -17.57
CA VAL A 88 18.72 9.96 -18.41
C VAL A 88 19.23 8.71 -17.71
N GLY A 89 19.38 7.62 -18.45
CA GLY A 89 20.06 6.41 -17.99
C GLY A 89 19.17 5.17 -17.96
N GLN A 90 19.75 4.10 -17.44
CA GLN A 90 19.06 2.81 -17.35
C GLN A 90 18.08 2.80 -16.17
N PRO A 91 16.87 2.25 -16.31
CA PRO A 91 15.86 2.21 -15.26
C PRO A 91 16.38 1.65 -13.93
N ARG A 92 17.12 0.57 -13.97
CA ARG A 92 17.63 -0.12 -12.77
C ARG A 92 18.65 0.66 -11.95
N THR A 93 19.28 1.68 -12.52
CA THR A 93 20.34 2.46 -11.86
C THR A 93 19.89 3.87 -11.47
N ARG A 94 18.70 4.26 -11.85
CA ARG A 94 18.20 5.64 -11.76
C ARG A 94 16.85 5.77 -11.09
N CYS A 95 16.41 4.74 -10.35
CA CYS A 95 15.17 4.77 -9.58
C CYS A 95 15.44 4.60 -8.09
N ASN A 96 14.75 5.38 -7.29
CA ASN A 96 14.59 5.11 -5.87
C ASN A 96 13.42 4.11 -5.71
N GLY A 97 13.56 3.16 -4.82
CA GLY A 97 12.47 2.24 -4.46
C GLY A 97 11.26 2.96 -3.86
N ASP A 98 10.19 2.22 -3.73
CA ASP A 98 8.99 2.68 -3.03
C ASP A 98 9.27 3.04 -1.59
N LYS A 99 8.41 3.86 -1.00
CA LYS A 99 8.58 4.31 0.37
C LYS A 99 7.65 3.57 1.30
N ASP A 100 8.26 2.74 2.12
CA ASP A 100 7.65 2.19 3.31
C ASP A 100 7.53 3.26 4.40
N ALA A 101 6.66 3.05 5.37
CA ALA A 101 6.44 4.04 6.42
C ALA A 101 6.08 3.41 7.76
N ILE A 102 6.38 4.15 8.81
CA ILE A 102 5.79 3.93 10.12
C ILE A 102 4.38 4.53 10.11
N GLY A 103 3.41 3.79 10.62
CA GLY A 103 2.03 4.22 10.74
C GLY A 103 1.46 3.99 12.12
N TRP A 104 0.36 4.65 12.40
CA TRP A 104 -0.41 4.47 13.61
C TRP A 104 -1.91 4.45 13.32
N ASN A 105 -2.67 3.75 14.18
CA ASN A 105 -4.12 3.75 14.13
C ASN A 105 -4.67 3.85 15.55
N VAL A 106 -5.86 4.41 15.69
CA VAL A 106 -6.73 4.20 16.83
C VAL A 106 -7.80 3.19 16.44
N HIS A 107 -8.26 2.42 17.40
CA HIS A 107 -9.30 1.44 17.15
C HIS A 107 -10.29 1.35 18.31
N ALA A 108 -11.49 0.91 17.98
CA ALA A 108 -12.53 0.57 18.94
C ALA A 108 -13.23 -0.70 18.48
N GLY A 109 -13.64 -1.52 19.42
CA GLY A 109 -14.28 -2.79 19.10
C GLY A 109 -15.11 -3.34 20.24
N TYR A 110 -15.73 -4.48 19.94
CA TYR A 110 -16.46 -5.29 20.90
C TYR A 110 -16.17 -6.77 20.65
N ASP A 111 -15.86 -7.48 21.70
CA ASP A 111 -15.68 -8.93 21.67
C ASP A 111 -16.72 -9.63 22.54
N LYS A 112 -17.04 -10.85 22.15
CA LYS A 112 -17.85 -11.78 22.93
C LYS A 112 -17.12 -13.11 23.04
N GLN A 113 -16.92 -13.55 24.27
CA GLN A 113 -16.30 -14.84 24.55
C GLN A 113 -17.37 -15.93 24.75
N PHE A 114 -17.14 -17.09 24.14
CA PHE A 114 -17.93 -18.31 24.20
C PHE A 114 -17.01 -19.47 24.57
N GLY A 115 -16.87 -19.73 25.86
CA GLY A 115 -15.84 -20.67 26.33
C GLY A 115 -14.44 -20.19 26.01
N ASN A 116 -13.71 -20.90 25.16
CA ASN A 116 -12.38 -20.52 24.70
C ASN A 116 -12.37 -19.78 23.36
N ILE A 117 -13.54 -19.62 22.71
CA ILE A 117 -13.65 -18.90 21.45
C ILE A 117 -14.05 -17.45 21.72
N VAL A 118 -13.39 -16.52 21.08
CA VAL A 118 -13.70 -15.09 21.12
C VAL A 118 -14.05 -14.62 19.71
N ALA A 119 -15.24 -14.06 19.55
CA ALA A 119 -15.67 -13.45 18.29
C ALA A 119 -15.94 -11.98 18.50
N GLY A 120 -15.53 -11.13 17.58
CA GLY A 120 -15.69 -9.70 17.72
C GLY A 120 -15.63 -8.93 16.43
N ALA A 121 -15.85 -7.63 16.58
CA ALA A 121 -15.74 -6.66 15.51
C ALA A 121 -14.92 -5.46 15.97
N VAL A 122 -14.14 -4.89 15.05
CA VAL A 122 -13.28 -3.74 15.32
C VAL A 122 -13.34 -2.76 14.15
N ILE A 123 -13.39 -1.49 14.49
CA ILE A 123 -13.16 -0.38 13.55
C ILE A 123 -11.84 0.27 13.89
N GLU A 124 -11.11 0.69 12.86
CA GLU A 124 -9.84 1.39 13.04
C GLU A 124 -9.70 2.53 12.03
N GLY A 125 -8.91 3.52 12.39
CA GLY A 125 -8.54 4.60 11.51
C GLY A 125 -7.22 5.24 11.92
N GLY A 126 -6.44 5.70 10.94
CA GLY A 126 -5.13 6.27 11.20
C GLY A 126 -4.38 6.70 9.96
N ASP A 127 -3.10 6.89 10.13
CA ASP A 127 -2.20 7.43 9.14
C ASP A 127 -1.14 6.40 8.73
N GLN A 128 -0.86 6.28 7.42
CA GLN A 128 0.05 5.25 6.90
C GLN A 128 1.26 5.81 6.17
N TYR A 129 1.16 6.93 5.45
CA TYR A 129 2.21 7.60 4.66
C TYR A 129 3.02 6.71 3.71
N ILE A 130 2.45 5.60 3.24
CA ILE A 130 3.09 4.70 2.30
C ILE A 130 2.95 5.23 0.88
N SER A 131 4.03 5.18 0.10
CA SER A 131 4.04 5.66 -1.28
C SER A 131 4.59 4.62 -2.23
N ASP A 132 3.90 4.47 -3.35
CA ASP A 132 4.19 3.56 -4.44
C ASP A 132 4.38 4.37 -5.73
N SER A 133 5.48 4.13 -6.43
CA SER A 133 5.87 4.87 -7.62
C SER A 133 6.24 3.94 -8.76
N VAL A 134 5.90 4.35 -9.97
CA VAL A 134 6.38 3.73 -11.20
C VAL A 134 6.97 4.79 -12.12
N SER A 135 8.09 4.49 -12.75
CA SER A 135 8.74 5.38 -13.71
C SER A 135 8.99 4.70 -15.03
N GLY A 136 8.69 5.41 -16.12
CA GLY A 136 9.06 5.05 -17.47
C GLY A 136 10.14 5.98 -18.02
N PHE A 137 10.96 5.49 -18.94
CA PHE A 137 12.04 6.24 -19.58
C PHE A 137 11.87 6.20 -21.10
N SER A 138 11.93 7.39 -21.71
CA SER A 138 11.86 7.48 -23.17
C SER A 138 13.24 7.52 -23.82
N SER A 139 13.28 7.14 -25.09
CA SER A 139 14.48 7.19 -25.93
C SER A 139 14.97 8.62 -26.23
N THR A 140 14.06 9.60 -26.23
CA THR A 140 14.42 11.01 -26.04
C THR A 140 14.57 11.18 -24.53
N PRO A 141 15.78 11.49 -24.00
CA PRO A 141 16.08 11.25 -22.59
C PRO A 141 15.18 12.03 -21.65
N ALA A 142 14.07 11.40 -21.25
CA ALA A 142 13.10 11.91 -20.29
C ALA A 142 12.56 10.79 -19.41
N SER A 143 12.14 11.15 -18.21
CA SER A 143 11.46 10.27 -17.27
C SER A 143 10.01 10.72 -17.04
N TYR A 144 9.15 9.75 -16.75
CA TYR A 144 7.73 9.93 -16.48
C TYR A 144 7.40 9.10 -15.25
N THR A 145 7.06 9.75 -14.15
CA THR A 145 6.84 9.09 -12.86
C THR A 145 5.44 9.33 -12.37
N MET A 146 4.70 8.26 -12.10
CA MET A 146 3.44 8.27 -11.37
C MET A 146 3.68 7.78 -9.95
N THR A 147 3.27 8.58 -8.96
CA THR A 147 3.35 8.24 -7.54
C THR A 147 1.96 8.32 -6.94
N ARG A 148 1.57 7.30 -6.19
CA ARG A 148 0.38 7.29 -5.34
C ARG A 148 0.79 7.14 -3.89
N THR A 149 0.10 7.85 -3.01
CA THR A 149 0.43 7.88 -1.57
C THR A 149 -0.85 7.72 -0.77
N ILE A 150 -0.91 6.71 0.09
CA ILE A 150 -1.96 6.57 1.09
C ILE A 150 -1.58 7.44 2.28
N ARG A 151 -2.46 8.37 2.64
CA ARG A 151 -2.30 9.21 3.84
C ARG A 151 -3.14 8.66 4.98
N TYR A 152 -4.44 8.66 4.82
CA TYR A 152 -5.39 8.20 5.81
C TYR A 152 -6.02 6.90 5.35
N SER A 153 -6.21 5.99 6.29
CA SER A 153 -6.95 4.76 6.06
C SER A 153 -7.85 4.44 7.23
N GLY A 154 -8.88 3.67 6.94
CA GLY A 154 -9.78 3.12 7.93
C GLY A 154 -10.15 1.68 7.56
N ALA A 155 -10.60 0.90 8.54
CA ALA A 155 -11.09 -0.44 8.29
C ALA A 155 -12.18 -0.84 9.28
N GLY A 156 -13.11 -1.67 8.80
CA GLY A 156 -14.03 -2.43 9.63
C GLY A 156 -13.73 -3.91 9.48
N ARG A 157 -13.45 -4.61 10.58
CA ARG A 157 -13.00 -5.99 10.56
C ARG A 157 -13.78 -6.85 11.56
N LEU A 158 -13.99 -8.10 11.20
CA LEU A 158 -14.35 -9.15 12.15
C LEU A 158 -13.08 -9.83 12.66
N ARG A 159 -13.11 -10.34 13.88
CA ARG A 159 -12.04 -11.15 14.44
C ARG A 159 -12.57 -12.41 15.11
N LEU A 160 -11.81 -13.48 15.00
CA LEU A 160 -12.07 -14.75 15.63
C LEU A 160 -10.78 -15.24 16.31
N GLY A 161 -10.83 -15.40 17.62
CA GLY A 161 -9.70 -15.79 18.44
C GLY A 161 -9.97 -17.02 19.29
N TYR A 162 -8.90 -17.61 19.79
CA TYR A 162 -8.94 -18.67 20.78
C TYR A 162 -8.17 -18.24 22.04
N THR A 163 -8.84 -18.13 23.17
CA THR A 163 -8.19 -17.73 24.42
C THR A 163 -7.70 -18.91 25.22
N THR A 164 -6.51 -18.77 25.78
CA THR A 164 -5.93 -19.72 26.74
C THR A 164 -6.21 -19.26 28.16
N ASP A 165 -6.08 -20.17 29.12
CA ASP A 165 -6.23 -19.85 30.55
C ASP A 165 -5.17 -18.84 31.03
N SER A 166 -4.05 -18.71 30.34
CA SER A 166 -3.01 -17.72 30.61
C SER A 166 -3.30 -16.32 30.03
N GLY A 167 -4.48 -16.09 29.45
CA GLY A 167 -4.87 -14.78 28.92
C GLY A 167 -4.19 -14.43 27.58
N ILE A 168 -3.69 -15.41 26.86
CA ILE A 168 -3.13 -15.24 25.52
C ILE A 168 -4.20 -15.63 24.50
N MET A 169 -4.41 -14.79 23.48
CA MET A 169 -5.40 -14.99 22.43
C MET A 169 -4.77 -14.82 21.06
N PRO A 170 -4.35 -15.88 20.37
CA PRO A 170 -4.16 -15.86 18.94
C PRO A 170 -5.50 -15.64 18.25
N TYR A 171 -5.50 -14.86 17.15
CA TYR A 171 -6.70 -14.55 16.39
C TYR A 171 -6.42 -14.34 14.92
N ILE A 172 -7.45 -14.54 14.12
CA ILE A 172 -7.50 -14.13 12.71
C ILE A 172 -8.50 -12.99 12.56
N THR A 173 -8.30 -12.17 11.54
CA THR A 173 -9.17 -11.01 11.27
C THR A 173 -9.29 -10.75 9.78
N GLY A 174 -10.40 -10.17 9.37
CA GLY A 174 -10.61 -9.75 7.98
C GLY A 174 -11.81 -8.83 7.85
N GLY A 175 -11.81 -8.03 6.79
CA GLY A 175 -12.89 -7.08 6.59
C GLY A 175 -12.66 -6.15 5.41
N VAL A 176 -13.33 -5.00 5.47
CA VAL A 176 -13.27 -3.96 4.44
C VAL A 176 -12.33 -2.83 4.88
N SER A 177 -11.68 -2.22 3.90
CA SER A 177 -10.76 -1.10 4.12
C SER A 177 -11.11 0.05 3.20
N TYR A 178 -10.80 1.24 3.67
CA TYR A 178 -10.90 2.49 2.94
C TYR A 178 -9.57 3.24 3.06
N ALA A 179 -9.15 3.92 1.98
CA ALA A 179 -7.98 4.78 1.99
C ALA A 179 -8.21 6.04 1.16
N SER A 180 -7.67 7.15 1.63
CA SER A 180 -7.52 8.37 0.83
C SER A 180 -6.16 8.37 0.16
N VAL A 181 -6.18 8.25 -1.16
CA VAL A 181 -5.00 8.14 -2.03
C VAL A 181 -4.74 9.49 -2.70
N ARG A 182 -3.48 9.91 -2.73
CA ARG A 182 -3.02 11.05 -3.50
C ARG A 182 -2.17 10.58 -4.65
N ASN A 183 -2.56 10.97 -5.85
CA ASN A 183 -1.84 10.72 -7.08
C ASN A 183 -1.01 11.94 -7.47
N LYS A 184 0.19 11.71 -8.00
CA LYS A 184 1.10 12.74 -8.48
C LYS A 184 1.84 12.25 -9.70
N PHE A 185 1.85 13.07 -10.75
CA PHE A 185 2.68 12.87 -11.92
C PHE A 185 3.86 13.84 -11.93
N ARG A 186 5.00 13.36 -12.40
CA ARG A 186 6.19 14.17 -12.67
C ARG A 186 6.86 13.69 -13.95
N SER A 187 7.35 14.63 -14.76
CA SER A 187 8.17 14.32 -15.92
C SER A 187 9.34 15.30 -16.04
N THR A 188 10.43 14.84 -16.62
CA THR A 188 11.53 15.70 -17.10
C THR A 188 11.36 16.13 -18.54
N ASN A 189 10.31 15.66 -19.23
CA ASN A 189 9.95 16.10 -20.57
C ASN A 189 9.34 17.51 -20.51
N THR A 190 9.97 18.47 -21.18
CA THR A 190 9.51 19.87 -21.28
C THR A 190 8.89 20.21 -22.62
N SER A 191 8.84 19.26 -23.55
CA SER A 191 8.35 19.47 -24.92
C SER A 191 6.84 19.25 -25.08
N ASN A 192 6.20 18.58 -24.09
CA ASN A 192 4.78 18.27 -24.10
C ASN A 192 4.07 18.95 -22.92
N GLY A 193 2.77 19.17 -23.08
CA GLY A 193 1.86 19.52 -22.01
C GLY A 193 1.31 18.25 -21.33
N PHE A 194 1.14 18.32 -20.02
CA PHE A 194 0.60 17.22 -19.22
C PHE A 194 -0.60 17.70 -18.42
N SER A 195 -1.72 17.02 -18.55
CA SER A 195 -2.93 17.26 -17.79
C SER A 195 -3.36 15.96 -17.10
N SER A 196 -3.47 15.97 -15.79
CA SER A 196 -3.89 14.80 -15.03
C SER A 196 -5.36 14.89 -14.63
N THR A 197 -5.98 13.73 -14.48
CA THR A 197 -7.24 13.57 -13.74
C THR A 197 -7.08 13.94 -12.27
N ASP A 198 -8.10 13.74 -11.46
CA ASP A 198 -8.08 14.12 -10.05
C ASP A 198 -6.86 13.56 -9.31
N SER A 199 -6.18 14.46 -8.60
CA SER A 199 -5.00 14.12 -7.81
C SER A 199 -5.33 13.45 -6.47
N LYS A 200 -6.63 13.35 -6.12
CA LYS A 200 -7.14 12.69 -4.91
C LYS A 200 -8.22 11.71 -5.30
N GLU A 201 -8.20 10.58 -4.65
CA GLU A 201 -9.17 9.52 -4.90
C GLU A 201 -9.44 8.75 -3.61
N ASP A 202 -10.64 8.21 -3.51
CA ASP A 202 -11.08 7.36 -2.42
C ASP A 202 -11.03 5.90 -2.89
N ALA A 203 -10.22 5.09 -2.24
CA ALA A 203 -10.00 3.70 -2.59
C ALA A 203 -10.65 2.77 -1.55
N TRP A 204 -11.48 1.87 -2.02
CA TRP A 204 -12.02 0.78 -1.23
C TRP A 204 -11.22 -0.49 -1.45
N GLY A 205 -11.19 -1.32 -0.42
CA GLY A 205 -10.45 -2.56 -0.47
C GLY A 205 -10.90 -3.56 0.58
N TRP A 206 -10.13 -4.61 0.71
CA TRP A 206 -10.33 -5.62 1.72
C TRP A 206 -9.01 -5.95 2.39
N ASN A 207 -9.08 -6.46 3.61
CA ASN A 207 -7.93 -6.85 4.38
C ASN A 207 -8.14 -8.21 5.03
N MET A 208 -7.03 -8.88 5.28
CA MET A 208 -6.96 -10.08 6.09
C MET A 208 -5.69 -10.07 6.93
N GLY A 209 -5.71 -10.74 8.03
CA GLY A 209 -4.57 -10.78 8.91
C GLY A 209 -4.74 -11.73 10.07
N GLY A 210 -3.77 -11.69 10.96
CA GLY A 210 -3.79 -12.44 12.20
C GLY A 210 -2.86 -11.82 13.22
N GLY A 211 -3.11 -12.13 14.45
CA GLY A 211 -2.34 -11.57 15.55
C GLY A 211 -2.38 -12.43 16.78
N ILE A 212 -1.65 -11.97 17.77
CA ILE A 212 -1.68 -12.51 19.12
C ILE A 212 -1.87 -11.35 20.08
N GLU A 213 -2.75 -11.48 21.04
CA GLU A 213 -3.02 -10.48 22.07
C GLU A 213 -2.90 -11.15 23.44
N ALA A 214 -2.30 -10.47 24.39
CA ALA A 214 -2.13 -10.96 25.76
C ALA A 214 -2.68 -9.92 26.73
N LYS A 215 -3.49 -10.35 27.68
CA LYS A 215 -3.91 -9.53 28.81
C LYS A 215 -2.72 -9.31 29.74
N VAL A 216 -2.46 -8.05 30.05
CA VAL A 216 -1.46 -7.61 31.04
C VAL A 216 -2.14 -7.34 32.39
N SER A 217 -3.41 -6.94 32.34
CA SER A 217 -4.32 -6.83 33.49
C SER A 217 -5.75 -7.11 33.01
N ASP A 218 -6.73 -7.08 33.90
CA ASP A 218 -8.12 -7.34 33.59
C ASP A 218 -8.66 -6.42 32.48
N ASN A 219 -8.20 -5.17 32.46
CA ASN A 219 -8.66 -4.15 31.53
C ASN A 219 -7.67 -3.84 30.42
N PHE A 220 -6.41 -4.27 30.50
CA PHE A 220 -5.38 -3.85 29.56
C PHE A 220 -4.74 -5.06 28.86
N SER A 221 -4.63 -4.94 27.54
CA SER A 221 -3.96 -5.94 26.70
C SER A 221 -2.95 -5.30 25.75
N ILE A 222 -1.95 -6.09 25.39
CA ILE A 222 -0.96 -5.76 24.37
C ILE A 222 -0.92 -6.87 23.34
N GLY A 223 -0.69 -6.54 22.08
CA GLY A 223 -0.67 -7.53 21.01
C GLY A 223 0.26 -7.18 19.86
N LEU A 224 0.38 -8.14 18.98
CA LEU A 224 1.04 -8.01 17.69
C LEU A 224 0.04 -8.41 16.60
N LEU A 225 -0.11 -7.57 15.60
CA LEU A 225 -1.01 -7.76 14.45
C LEU A 225 -0.21 -7.69 13.16
N TYR A 226 -0.30 -8.73 12.33
CA TYR A 226 0.07 -8.69 10.93
C TYR A 226 -1.21 -8.56 10.08
N LYS A 227 -1.17 -7.67 9.09
CA LYS A 227 -2.29 -7.40 8.20
C LYS A 227 -1.81 -7.19 6.77
N TRP A 228 -2.46 -7.82 5.81
CA TRP A 228 -2.35 -7.54 4.40
C TRP A 228 -3.64 -6.89 3.91
N THR A 229 -3.50 -5.81 3.16
CA THR A 229 -4.61 -5.02 2.64
C THR A 229 -4.42 -4.78 1.15
N ARG A 230 -5.47 -5.02 0.37
CA ARG A 230 -5.53 -4.67 -1.05
C ARG A 230 -6.57 -3.58 -1.26
N TYR A 231 -6.13 -2.45 -1.78
CA TYR A 231 -6.99 -1.37 -2.24
C TYR A 231 -7.20 -1.46 -3.75
N ASN A 232 -8.43 -1.24 -4.19
CA ASN A 232 -8.75 -1.00 -5.59
C ASN A 232 -8.70 0.51 -5.79
N VAL A 233 -7.67 0.97 -6.48
CA VAL A 233 -7.41 2.37 -6.79
C VAL A 233 -7.99 2.62 -8.17
N GLY A 234 -8.69 3.72 -8.37
CA GLY A 234 -9.24 4.08 -9.67
C GLY A 234 -8.16 4.42 -10.72
N ASP A 235 -8.61 4.76 -11.89
CA ASP A 235 -7.75 5.10 -13.01
C ASP A 235 -7.22 6.53 -12.86
N TYR A 236 -5.98 6.65 -12.40
CA TYR A 236 -5.26 7.92 -12.49
C TYR A 236 -4.61 8.02 -13.86
N ASN A 237 -5.14 8.91 -14.70
CA ASN A 237 -4.70 9.09 -16.06
C ASN A 237 -4.04 10.45 -16.25
N VAL A 238 -3.00 10.48 -17.09
CA VAL A 238 -2.30 11.70 -17.49
C VAL A 238 -2.39 11.81 -19.00
N ASN A 239 -3.09 12.83 -19.47
CA ASN A 239 -3.14 13.18 -20.89
C ASN A 239 -1.89 13.97 -21.28
N VAL A 240 -1.23 13.51 -22.32
CA VAL A 240 -0.04 14.13 -22.91
C VAL A 240 -0.41 14.72 -24.26
N SER A 241 -0.24 16.02 -24.43
CA SER A 241 -0.59 16.74 -25.66
C SER A 241 0.48 17.77 -26.03
N GLY A 242 0.36 18.34 -27.21
CA GLY A 242 1.32 19.31 -27.72
C GLY A 242 2.68 18.71 -28.08
N GLY A 243 3.58 19.54 -28.50
CA GLY A 243 4.90 19.17 -29.00
C GLY A 243 5.09 19.48 -30.48
N ALA A 244 6.34 19.35 -30.97
CA ALA A 244 6.67 19.55 -32.38
C ALA A 244 6.12 18.40 -33.26
N PRO A 245 5.92 18.62 -34.57
CA PRO A 245 5.61 17.55 -35.49
C PRO A 245 6.58 16.37 -35.40
N GLY A 246 6.04 15.14 -35.35
CA GLY A 246 6.83 13.92 -35.15
C GLY A 246 7.11 13.56 -33.68
N ASN A 247 6.56 14.31 -32.73
CA ASN A 247 6.62 13.92 -31.32
C ASN A 247 5.85 12.61 -31.10
N PRO A 248 6.42 11.60 -30.44
CA PRO A 248 5.81 10.27 -30.28
C PRO A 248 4.42 10.26 -29.64
N PHE A 249 4.14 11.18 -28.72
CA PHE A 249 2.83 11.25 -28.04
C PHE A 249 1.68 11.80 -28.88
N ILE A 250 2.00 12.47 -30.00
CA ILE A 250 1.01 13.11 -30.88
C ILE A 250 1.10 12.61 -32.31
N SER A 251 1.88 11.57 -32.57
CA SER A 251 2.12 11.08 -33.95
C SER A 251 1.09 10.07 -34.43
N ASN A 252 0.09 9.71 -33.62
CA ASN A 252 -1.02 8.88 -34.08
C ASN A 252 -1.90 9.67 -35.05
N PRO A 253 -2.20 9.14 -36.24
CA PRO A 253 -3.00 9.87 -37.25
C PRO A 253 -4.44 10.11 -36.80
N THR A 254 -4.97 9.34 -35.87
CA THR A 254 -6.36 9.47 -35.39
C THR A 254 -6.47 10.34 -34.14
N ARG A 255 -5.37 10.61 -33.45
CA ARG A 255 -5.37 11.37 -32.20
C ARG A 255 -4.05 12.10 -31.97
N THR A 256 -4.12 13.36 -31.55
CA THR A 256 -2.96 14.23 -31.27
C THR A 256 -2.64 14.29 -29.76
N SER A 257 -2.97 13.25 -29.02
CA SER A 257 -2.64 13.11 -27.61
C SER A 257 -2.55 11.64 -27.23
N THR A 258 -1.87 11.36 -26.12
CA THR A 258 -1.72 10.02 -25.56
C THR A 258 -2.11 10.07 -24.09
N ASP A 259 -2.88 9.11 -23.62
CA ASP A 259 -3.15 8.94 -22.19
C ASP A 259 -2.19 7.93 -21.57
N ILE A 260 -1.64 8.29 -20.41
CA ILE A 260 -0.74 7.45 -19.62
C ILE A 260 -1.51 7.00 -18.37
N SER A 261 -1.48 5.72 -18.07
CA SER A 261 -2.07 5.12 -16.88
C SER A 261 -1.09 4.16 -16.18
N ARG A 262 -1.45 3.75 -14.98
CA ARG A 262 -0.80 2.65 -14.24
C ARG A 262 -1.86 1.68 -13.71
N GLY A 263 -1.42 0.52 -13.17
CA GLY A 263 -2.35 -0.50 -12.64
C GLY A 263 -3.19 -0.03 -11.45
N ASP A 264 -4.34 -0.67 -11.28
CA ASP A 264 -5.47 -0.33 -10.41
C ASP A 264 -5.40 -0.91 -8.98
N LYS A 265 -4.34 -1.63 -8.61
CA LYS A 265 -4.22 -2.30 -7.31
C LYS A 265 -3.08 -1.70 -6.50
N PHE A 266 -3.32 -1.57 -5.19
CA PHE A 266 -2.31 -1.16 -4.25
C PHE A 266 -2.31 -2.09 -3.03
N ASP A 267 -1.26 -2.89 -2.89
CA ASP A 267 -1.10 -3.87 -1.83
C ASP A 267 -0.22 -3.32 -0.71
N VAL A 268 -0.72 -3.36 0.51
CA VAL A 268 0.00 -2.90 1.71
C VAL A 268 0.07 -4.04 2.72
N GLN A 269 1.23 -4.27 3.25
CA GLN A 269 1.46 -5.15 4.40
C GLN A 269 1.79 -4.30 5.63
N SER A 270 1.32 -4.73 6.78
CA SER A 270 1.52 -4.01 8.03
C SER A 270 1.85 -4.97 9.18
N THR A 271 2.83 -4.62 9.99
CA THR A 271 3.05 -5.27 11.28
C THR A 271 2.97 -4.21 12.36
N MET A 272 2.06 -4.41 13.31
CA MET A 272 1.73 -3.40 14.32
C MET A 272 1.73 -4.00 15.71
N VAL A 273 2.31 -3.29 16.66
CA VAL A 273 2.06 -3.48 18.08
C VAL A 273 0.74 -2.80 18.41
N THR A 274 -0.13 -3.49 19.11
CA THR A 274 -1.46 -3.01 19.52
C THR A 274 -1.55 -2.93 21.03
N THR A 275 -2.27 -1.94 21.52
CA THR A 275 -2.63 -1.83 22.95
C THR A 275 -4.13 -1.56 23.02
N SER A 276 -4.83 -2.22 23.96
CA SER A 276 -6.27 -2.05 24.12
C SER A 276 -6.65 -1.94 25.57
N PHE A 277 -7.59 -1.06 25.86
CA PHE A 277 -8.23 -0.93 27.16
C PHE A 277 -9.69 -1.40 27.03
N ARG A 278 -10.07 -2.34 27.87
CA ARG A 278 -11.38 -3.00 27.89
C ARG A 278 -12.17 -2.55 29.12
N PHE A 279 -13.46 -2.30 28.93
CA PHE A 279 -14.39 -1.84 29.98
C PHE A 279 -15.20 -2.97 30.54
#